data_10da159fbe16fa8841f0104baf623b49
#
_entry.id   10da159fbe16fa8841f0104baf623b49
#
_cell.length_a   1.000
_cell.length_b   1.000
_cell.length_c   1.000
_cell.angle_alpha   90.00
_cell.angle_beta   90.00
_cell.angle_gamma   90.00
#
_symmetry.space_group_name_H-M   'P 1'
#
loop_
_entity.id
_entity.type
_entity.pdbx_description
1 polymer ?
#
loop_
_entity_poly.entity_id
_entity_poly.type
_entity_poly.pdbx_seq_one_letter_code
_entity_poly.pdbx_strand_id
1 'polypeptide(L)'
;MGRRLEAQIEALQAEFESRPKGLREHVGRVLVEAVDLAVRWDVSPQRAELAVWGHDLFRALAPREQLRLARDIGLPVTAQDEASPVMLHGPLAAVVLRERFAVNDDEVIAAVREHTTGAPEMPLLSKIILIADKVEKRKRTRTPIMAEVRRLARRDLDLALLCWADWKWLEERTREWSSYPAHWTARQRWVVEHHSEVGLPGRISDSEYEIGAEVLVATSA
;
A
#
# COMPACT_ATOMS: atom_id res chain seq x y z
N MET A 1 9.14 -14.76 -22.77
CA MET A 1 8.54 -13.99 -21.67
C MET A 1 9.37 -12.74 -21.35
N GLY A 2 10.69 -12.79 -21.22
CA GLY A 2 11.56 -11.66 -20.87
C GLY A 2 11.42 -10.44 -21.77
N ARG A 3 11.57 -10.59 -23.09
CA ARG A 3 11.51 -9.47 -24.06
C ARG A 3 10.22 -8.64 -24.00
N ARG A 4 9.07 -9.27 -23.71
CA ARG A 4 7.79 -8.53 -23.57
C ARG A 4 7.77 -7.69 -22.30
N LEU A 5 8.28 -8.24 -21.20
CA LEU A 5 8.36 -7.55 -19.92
C LEU A 5 9.32 -6.35 -19.99
N GLU A 6 10.47 -6.52 -20.64
CA GLU A 6 11.43 -5.43 -20.90
C GLU A 6 10.77 -4.29 -21.70
N ALA A 7 10.08 -4.59 -22.79
CA ALA A 7 9.39 -3.60 -23.61
C ALA A 7 8.29 -2.86 -22.81
N GLN A 8 7.58 -3.54 -21.90
CA GLN A 8 6.59 -2.91 -21.03
C GLN A 8 7.24 -1.95 -20.02
N ILE A 9 8.37 -2.34 -19.44
CA ILE A 9 9.15 -1.49 -18.52
C ILE A 9 9.65 -0.25 -19.27
N GLU A 10 10.26 -0.41 -20.43
CA GLU A 10 10.76 0.69 -21.27
C GLU A 10 9.64 1.68 -21.63
N ALA A 11 8.46 1.19 -22.01
CA ALA A 11 7.31 2.01 -22.34
C ALA A 11 6.81 2.83 -21.13
N LEU A 12 6.80 2.24 -19.93
CA LEU A 12 6.44 2.95 -18.71
C LEU A 12 7.50 3.97 -18.29
N GLN A 13 8.79 3.64 -18.43
CA GLN A 13 9.89 4.58 -18.17
C GLN A 13 9.76 5.82 -19.06
N ALA A 14 9.52 5.63 -20.36
CA ALA A 14 9.30 6.72 -21.30
C ALA A 14 8.10 7.60 -20.90
N GLU A 15 7.00 7.01 -20.42
CA GLU A 15 5.84 7.76 -19.90
C GLU A 15 6.21 8.61 -18.69
N PHE A 16 7.13 8.12 -17.84
CA PHE A 16 7.59 8.84 -16.66
C PHE A 16 8.54 10.00 -16.94
N GLU A 17 9.18 10.07 -18.09
CA GLU A 17 10.10 11.19 -18.44
C GLU A 17 9.42 12.54 -18.35
N SER A 18 8.14 12.62 -18.70
CA SER A 18 7.33 13.85 -18.64
C SER A 18 6.83 14.19 -17.24
N ARG A 19 6.97 13.30 -16.25
CA ARG A 19 6.44 13.48 -14.89
C ARG A 19 7.31 14.44 -14.06
N PRO A 20 6.75 15.10 -13.03
CA PRO A 20 7.49 15.98 -12.15
C PRO A 20 8.75 15.32 -11.59
N LYS A 21 9.87 16.04 -11.52
CA LYS A 21 11.16 15.54 -11.03
C LYS A 21 11.03 14.81 -9.68
N GLY A 22 10.28 15.38 -8.73
CA GLY A 22 10.11 14.78 -7.39
C GLY A 22 9.43 13.42 -7.42
N LEU A 23 8.50 13.19 -8.37
CA LEU A 23 7.85 11.90 -8.56
C LEU A 23 8.80 10.88 -9.21
N ARG A 24 9.56 11.30 -10.23
CA ARG A 24 10.59 10.44 -10.84
C ARG A 24 11.64 9.97 -9.84
N GLU A 25 12.13 10.90 -9.00
CA GLU A 25 13.07 10.58 -7.93
C GLU A 25 12.45 9.64 -6.88
N HIS A 26 11.16 9.81 -6.56
CA HIS A 26 10.44 8.91 -5.66
C HIS A 26 10.39 7.49 -6.23
N VAL A 27 9.93 7.33 -7.47
CA VAL A 27 9.85 6.02 -8.15
C VAL A 27 11.22 5.33 -8.20
N GLY A 28 12.30 6.08 -8.50
CA GLY A 28 13.66 5.54 -8.47
C GLY A 28 14.08 5.02 -7.08
N ARG A 29 13.67 5.70 -5.99
CA ARG A 29 13.96 5.22 -4.63
C ARG A 29 13.11 4.02 -4.24
N VAL A 30 11.85 3.97 -4.66
CA VAL A 30 10.96 2.80 -4.47
C VAL A 30 11.52 1.59 -5.21
N LEU A 31 12.03 1.78 -6.42
CA LEU A 31 12.64 0.71 -7.22
C LEU A 31 13.78 0.01 -6.47
N VAL A 32 14.66 0.76 -5.83
CA VAL A 32 15.77 0.20 -5.03
C VAL A 32 15.25 -0.72 -3.92
N GLU A 33 14.23 -0.28 -3.17
CA GLU A 33 13.67 -1.08 -2.08
C GLU A 33 12.84 -2.28 -2.60
N ALA A 34 12.10 -2.10 -3.69
CA ALA A 34 11.26 -3.16 -4.25
C ALA A 34 12.12 -4.29 -4.84
N VAL A 35 13.21 -3.97 -5.54
CA VAL A 35 14.14 -4.96 -6.08
C VAL A 35 14.87 -5.70 -4.95
N ASP A 36 15.35 -5.00 -3.91
CA ASP A 36 16.00 -5.63 -2.75
C ASP A 36 15.04 -6.61 -2.06
N LEU A 37 13.79 -6.22 -1.84
CA LEU A 37 12.78 -7.10 -1.24
C LEU A 37 12.38 -8.24 -2.18
N ALA A 38 12.23 -8.00 -3.48
CA ALA A 38 11.88 -9.04 -4.45
C ALA A 38 12.93 -10.15 -4.48
N VAL A 39 14.22 -9.79 -4.56
CA VAL A 39 15.32 -10.75 -4.48
C VAL A 39 15.28 -11.54 -3.17
N ARG A 40 15.04 -10.88 -2.07
CA ARG A 40 15.01 -11.50 -0.75
C ARG A 40 13.88 -12.50 -0.57
N TRP A 41 12.73 -12.24 -1.20
CA TRP A 41 11.52 -13.05 -1.08
C TRP A 41 11.28 -13.98 -2.28
N ASP A 42 12.31 -14.20 -3.10
CA ASP A 42 12.28 -15.07 -4.29
C ASP A 42 11.15 -14.69 -5.29
N VAL A 43 10.92 -13.39 -5.43
CA VAL A 43 10.03 -12.81 -6.43
C VAL A 43 10.87 -12.23 -7.57
N SER A 44 10.38 -12.34 -8.81
CA SER A 44 11.08 -11.78 -9.98
C SER A 44 11.33 -10.27 -9.83
N PRO A 45 12.61 -9.82 -9.82
CA PRO A 45 12.93 -8.40 -9.76
C PRO A 45 12.33 -7.59 -10.91
N GLN A 46 12.21 -8.18 -12.10
CA GLN A 46 11.63 -7.51 -13.27
C GLN A 46 10.12 -7.31 -13.10
N ARG A 47 9.41 -8.25 -12.45
CA ARG A 47 7.98 -8.06 -12.12
C ARG A 47 7.81 -6.95 -11.09
N ALA A 48 8.68 -6.88 -10.09
CA ALA A 48 8.68 -5.79 -9.11
C ALA A 48 8.99 -4.45 -9.77
N GLU A 49 9.97 -4.39 -10.68
CA GLU A 49 10.29 -3.21 -11.46
C GLU A 49 9.10 -2.74 -12.30
N LEU A 50 8.43 -3.64 -13.02
CA LEU A 50 7.22 -3.31 -13.79
C LEU A 50 6.13 -2.70 -12.90
N ALA A 51 5.87 -3.30 -11.73
CA ALA A 51 4.89 -2.80 -10.78
C ALA A 51 5.29 -1.41 -10.24
N VAL A 52 6.58 -1.19 -9.95
CA VAL A 52 7.09 0.11 -9.48
C VAL A 52 6.92 1.19 -10.55
N TRP A 53 7.24 0.94 -11.81
CA TRP A 53 7.02 1.94 -12.87
C TRP A 53 5.53 2.24 -13.10
N GLY A 54 4.65 1.29 -12.76
CA GLY A 54 3.20 1.47 -12.89
C GLY A 54 2.51 2.17 -11.72
N HIS A 55 2.98 1.98 -10.47
CA HIS A 55 2.19 2.25 -9.27
C HIS A 55 1.71 3.71 -9.13
N ASP A 56 2.56 4.66 -9.45
CA ASP A 56 2.32 6.10 -9.30
C ASP A 56 2.08 6.84 -10.64
N LEU A 57 1.70 6.12 -11.70
CA LEU A 57 1.51 6.65 -13.05
C LEU A 57 0.57 7.87 -13.08
N PHE A 58 -0.46 7.88 -12.23
CA PHE A 58 -1.47 8.95 -12.13
C PHE A 58 -1.35 9.80 -10.85
N ARG A 59 -0.31 9.59 -10.04
CA ARG A 59 -0.14 10.26 -8.75
C ARG A 59 -0.03 11.78 -8.85
N ALA A 60 0.50 12.29 -9.96
CA ALA A 60 0.68 13.73 -10.21
C ALA A 60 -0.56 14.41 -10.80
N LEU A 61 -1.60 13.67 -11.19
CA LEU A 61 -2.82 14.27 -11.71
C LEU A 61 -3.56 15.04 -10.60
N ALA A 62 -4.18 16.15 -10.99
CA ALA A 62 -5.06 16.89 -10.11
C ALA A 62 -6.26 16.03 -9.65
N PRO A 63 -6.77 16.22 -8.42
CA PRO A 63 -7.88 15.42 -7.88
C PRO A 63 -9.10 15.34 -8.81
N ARG A 64 -9.50 16.46 -9.41
CA ARG A 64 -10.63 16.50 -10.36
C ARG A 64 -10.36 15.69 -11.63
N GLU A 65 -9.13 15.66 -12.09
CA GLU A 65 -8.74 14.88 -13.27
C GLU A 65 -8.75 13.38 -12.97
N GLN A 66 -8.30 12.96 -11.77
CA GLN A 66 -8.39 11.58 -11.35
C GLN A 66 -9.84 11.10 -11.30
N LEU A 67 -10.77 11.88 -10.72
CA LEU A 67 -12.19 11.57 -10.70
C LEU A 67 -12.79 11.48 -12.11
N ARG A 68 -12.47 12.46 -12.98
CA ARG A 68 -12.95 12.45 -14.37
C ARG A 68 -12.46 11.21 -15.10
N LEU A 69 -11.18 10.93 -15.03
CA LEU A 69 -10.59 9.77 -15.71
C LEU A 69 -11.17 8.45 -15.18
N ALA A 70 -11.37 8.32 -13.87
CA ALA A 70 -12.00 7.14 -13.28
C ALA A 70 -13.40 6.89 -13.85
N ARG A 71 -14.22 7.94 -13.95
CA ARG A 71 -15.56 7.85 -14.54
C ARG A 71 -15.52 7.54 -16.04
N ASP A 72 -14.60 8.18 -16.78
CA ASP A 72 -14.43 8.00 -18.23
C ASP A 72 -14.08 6.54 -18.59
N ILE A 73 -13.30 5.85 -17.74
CA ILE A 73 -12.92 4.43 -17.94
C ILE A 73 -13.82 3.44 -17.19
N GLY A 74 -14.93 3.90 -16.62
CA GLY A 74 -15.93 3.05 -15.97
C GLY A 74 -15.48 2.46 -14.62
N LEU A 75 -14.48 3.04 -13.95
CA LEU A 75 -14.16 2.64 -12.58
C LEU A 75 -15.27 3.09 -11.62
N PRO A 76 -15.70 2.23 -10.69
CA PRO A 76 -16.60 2.62 -9.62
C PRO A 76 -15.97 3.76 -8.80
N VAL A 77 -16.72 4.84 -8.59
CA VAL A 77 -16.32 5.97 -7.75
C VAL A 77 -17.27 6.04 -6.56
N THR A 78 -16.74 5.92 -5.36
CA THR A 78 -17.48 6.00 -4.11
C THR A 78 -17.48 7.41 -3.53
N ALA A 79 -18.30 7.68 -2.52
CA ALA A 79 -18.29 8.95 -1.79
C ALA A 79 -16.91 9.22 -1.12
N GLN A 80 -16.20 8.17 -0.69
CA GLN A 80 -14.85 8.30 -0.16
C GLN A 80 -13.84 8.68 -1.23
N ASP A 81 -13.98 8.18 -2.45
CA ASP A 81 -13.14 8.58 -3.59
C ASP A 81 -13.39 10.05 -3.96
N GLU A 82 -14.63 10.52 -3.87
CA GLU A 82 -14.94 11.93 -4.08
C GLU A 82 -14.33 12.83 -3.00
N ALA A 83 -14.32 12.38 -1.75
CA ALA A 83 -13.68 13.08 -0.64
C ALA A 83 -12.14 13.01 -0.70
N SER A 84 -11.58 11.95 -1.27
CA SER A 84 -10.14 11.69 -1.34
C SER A 84 -9.71 11.16 -2.72
N PRO A 85 -9.85 11.91 -3.81
CA PRO A 85 -9.64 11.43 -5.16
C PRO A 85 -8.23 10.87 -5.43
N VAL A 86 -7.26 11.32 -4.64
CA VAL A 86 -5.89 10.81 -4.73
C VAL A 86 -5.79 9.30 -4.51
N MET A 87 -6.77 8.67 -3.88
CA MET A 87 -6.80 7.23 -3.67
C MET A 87 -7.11 6.44 -4.96
N LEU A 88 -7.60 7.12 -5.99
CA LEU A 88 -7.90 6.52 -7.31
C LEU A 88 -6.64 6.28 -8.16
N HIS A 89 -5.47 6.89 -7.84
CA HIS A 89 -4.31 6.77 -8.72
C HIS A 89 -3.83 5.33 -8.95
N GLY A 90 -3.86 4.49 -7.90
CA GLY A 90 -3.51 3.07 -8.02
C GLY A 90 -4.53 2.27 -8.86
N PRO A 91 -5.84 2.30 -8.56
CA PRO A 91 -6.88 1.72 -9.40
C PRO A 91 -6.84 2.17 -10.86
N LEU A 92 -6.66 3.47 -11.12
CA LEU A 92 -6.50 4.03 -12.47
C LEU A 92 -5.29 3.44 -13.18
N ALA A 93 -4.15 3.40 -12.50
CA ALA A 93 -2.93 2.83 -13.05
C ALA A 93 -3.10 1.35 -13.41
N ALA A 94 -3.74 0.57 -12.55
CA ALA A 94 -3.98 -0.85 -12.77
C ALA A 94 -4.79 -1.12 -14.06
N VAL A 95 -5.85 -0.34 -14.32
CA VAL A 95 -6.64 -0.45 -15.56
C VAL A 95 -5.79 -0.07 -16.77
N VAL A 96 -5.09 1.05 -16.72
CA VAL A 96 -4.28 1.54 -17.84
C VAL A 96 -3.10 0.61 -18.14
N LEU A 97 -2.48 0.00 -17.13
CA LEU A 97 -1.45 -1.01 -17.33
C LEU A 97 -2.00 -2.19 -18.14
N ARG A 98 -3.21 -2.64 -17.82
CA ARG A 98 -3.85 -3.75 -18.54
C ARG A 98 -4.20 -3.39 -19.96
N GLU A 99 -4.86 -2.27 -20.16
CA GLU A 99 -5.44 -1.89 -21.45
C GLU A 99 -4.42 -1.28 -22.42
N ARG A 100 -3.59 -0.37 -21.94
CA ARG A 100 -2.66 0.38 -22.79
C ARG A 100 -1.29 -0.26 -22.89
N PHE A 101 -0.78 -0.84 -21.80
CA PHE A 101 0.55 -1.47 -21.75
C PHE A 101 0.50 -3.00 -21.88
N ALA A 102 -0.70 -3.55 -22.07
CA ALA A 102 -0.93 -4.99 -22.25
C ALA A 102 -0.29 -5.86 -21.14
N VAL A 103 -0.30 -5.37 -19.89
CA VAL A 103 0.17 -6.10 -18.73
C VAL A 103 -0.90 -7.12 -18.33
N ASN A 104 -0.62 -8.41 -18.55
CA ASN A 104 -1.55 -9.52 -18.27
C ASN A 104 -1.17 -10.30 -17.00
N ASP A 105 -0.20 -9.83 -16.24
CA ASP A 105 0.21 -10.41 -14.96
C ASP A 105 -0.71 -9.88 -13.85
N ASP A 106 -1.59 -10.72 -13.35
CA ASP A 106 -2.60 -10.33 -12.36
C ASP A 106 -1.99 -9.89 -11.01
N GLU A 107 -0.84 -10.45 -10.62
CA GLU A 107 -0.16 -10.02 -9.38
C GLU A 107 0.50 -8.64 -9.54
N VAL A 108 1.04 -8.32 -10.73
CA VAL A 108 1.54 -6.97 -11.03
C VAL A 108 0.39 -5.95 -10.99
N ILE A 109 -0.74 -6.30 -11.60
CA ILE A 109 -1.94 -5.45 -11.59
C ILE A 109 -2.48 -5.26 -10.16
N ALA A 110 -2.54 -6.33 -9.36
CA ALA A 110 -2.92 -6.26 -7.95
C ALA A 110 -1.95 -5.36 -7.16
N ALA A 111 -0.63 -5.56 -7.32
CA ALA A 111 0.38 -4.78 -6.64
C ALA A 111 0.25 -3.28 -6.93
N VAL A 112 0.00 -2.90 -8.18
CA VAL A 112 -0.24 -1.50 -8.57
C VAL A 112 -1.53 -0.97 -7.97
N ARG A 113 -2.63 -1.73 -8.03
CA ARG A 113 -3.93 -1.32 -7.49
C ARG A 113 -3.90 -1.09 -5.98
N GLU A 114 -3.20 -1.95 -5.25
CA GLU A 114 -3.27 -2.07 -3.80
C GLU A 114 -2.16 -1.33 -3.05
N HIS A 115 -1.16 -0.78 -3.75
CA HIS A 115 0.05 -0.23 -3.13
C HIS A 115 -0.19 0.90 -2.11
N THR A 116 -1.36 1.56 -2.15
CA THR A 116 -1.69 2.66 -1.23
C THR A 116 -2.47 2.18 -0.01
N THR A 117 -3.47 1.35 -0.21
CA THR A 117 -4.42 0.92 0.83
C THR A 117 -4.12 -0.47 1.38
N GLY A 118 -3.43 -1.31 0.61
CA GLY A 118 -3.43 -2.74 0.79
C GLY A 118 -4.78 -3.36 0.41
N ALA A 119 -4.88 -4.67 0.61
CA ALA A 119 -6.09 -5.46 0.47
C ALA A 119 -6.14 -6.54 1.56
N PRO A 120 -7.32 -7.10 1.90
CA PRO A 120 -7.42 -8.17 2.88
C PRO A 120 -6.55 -9.38 2.54
N GLU A 121 -6.51 -9.75 1.29
CA GLU A 121 -5.66 -10.81 0.76
C GLU A 121 -4.72 -10.20 -0.29
N MET A 122 -3.42 -10.29 -0.04
CA MET A 122 -2.41 -9.70 -0.90
C MET A 122 -1.44 -10.76 -1.43
N PRO A 123 -1.25 -10.84 -2.77
CA PRO A 123 -0.12 -11.55 -3.33
C PRO A 123 1.22 -11.04 -2.77
N LEU A 124 2.23 -11.90 -2.76
CA LEU A 124 3.55 -11.55 -2.22
C LEU A 124 4.14 -10.30 -2.90
N LEU A 125 3.96 -10.16 -4.19
CA LEU A 125 4.38 -8.97 -4.94
C LEU A 125 3.65 -7.70 -4.46
N SER A 126 2.34 -7.77 -4.17
CA SER A 126 1.59 -6.62 -3.63
C SER A 126 2.14 -6.16 -2.28
N LYS A 127 2.46 -7.11 -1.38
CA LYS A 127 3.08 -6.82 -0.08
C LYS A 127 4.43 -6.10 -0.26
N ILE A 128 5.27 -6.60 -1.18
CA ILE A 128 6.57 -6.02 -1.49
C ILE A 128 6.43 -4.58 -2.01
N ILE A 129 5.55 -4.32 -2.97
CA ILE A 129 5.40 -3.00 -3.59
C ILE A 129 4.83 -2.00 -2.58
N LEU A 130 3.80 -2.39 -1.79
CA LEU A 130 3.26 -1.53 -0.75
C LEU A 130 4.36 -1.12 0.24
N ILE A 131 5.09 -2.09 0.79
CA ILE A 131 6.16 -1.80 1.77
C ILE A 131 7.28 -0.98 1.15
N ALA A 132 7.75 -1.31 -0.05
CA ALA A 132 8.81 -0.57 -0.73
C ALA A 132 8.46 0.92 -0.89
N ASP A 133 7.21 1.23 -1.26
CA ASP A 133 6.72 2.60 -1.32
C ASP A 133 6.76 3.30 0.05
N LYS A 134 6.42 2.60 1.14
CA LYS A 134 6.40 3.21 2.49
C LYS A 134 7.79 3.38 3.09
N VAL A 135 8.76 2.52 2.73
CA VAL A 135 10.08 2.50 3.36
C VAL A 135 11.20 3.09 2.50
N GLU A 136 10.92 3.75 1.39
CA GLU A 136 11.95 4.39 0.59
C GLU A 136 12.74 5.44 1.39
N LYS A 137 13.98 5.70 1.02
CA LYS A 137 14.96 6.46 1.82
C LYS A 137 14.42 7.79 2.37
N ARG A 138 13.70 8.57 1.57
CA ARG A 138 13.18 9.88 2.00
C ARG A 138 12.05 9.74 3.02
N LYS A 139 11.19 8.73 2.89
CA LYS A 139 10.13 8.44 3.87
C LYS A 139 10.72 8.01 5.20
N ARG A 140 11.75 7.14 5.20
CA ARG A 140 12.46 6.75 6.45
C ARG A 140 13.08 7.94 7.18
N THR A 141 13.63 8.89 6.45
CA THR A 141 14.21 10.10 7.05
C THR A 141 13.16 10.99 7.71
N ARG A 142 11.95 11.07 7.11
CA ARG A 142 10.86 11.93 7.62
C ARG A 142 10.03 11.25 8.70
N THR A 143 9.94 9.94 8.68
CA THR A 143 9.08 9.11 9.54
C THR A 143 9.91 7.95 10.08
N PRO A 144 10.57 8.08 11.23
CA PRO A 144 11.56 7.12 11.75
C PRO A 144 11.04 5.69 11.87
N ILE A 145 9.75 5.47 12.20
CA ILE A 145 9.15 4.13 12.26
C ILE A 145 9.29 3.36 10.95
N MET A 146 9.40 4.04 9.81
CA MET A 146 9.58 3.38 8.51
C MET A 146 10.95 2.66 8.40
N ALA A 147 11.92 3.02 9.23
CA ALA A 147 13.16 2.25 9.33
C ALA A 147 12.91 0.89 10.00
N GLU A 148 12.06 0.86 11.02
CA GLU A 148 11.64 -0.39 11.67
C GLU A 148 10.79 -1.24 10.74
N VAL A 149 9.81 -0.66 10.05
CA VAL A 149 9.02 -1.37 9.03
C VAL A 149 9.92 -2.01 7.97
N ARG A 150 10.95 -1.29 7.50
CA ARG A 150 11.96 -1.85 6.57
C ARG A 150 12.74 -3.02 7.17
N ARG A 151 13.13 -2.91 8.43
CA ARG A 151 13.86 -3.98 9.14
C ARG A 151 12.98 -5.24 9.27
N LEU A 152 11.72 -5.07 9.62
CA LEU A 152 10.74 -6.15 9.70
C LEU A 152 10.51 -6.78 8.32
N ALA A 153 10.30 -6.00 7.27
CA ALA A 153 10.05 -6.49 5.91
C ALA A 153 11.13 -7.42 5.36
N ARG A 154 12.34 -7.33 5.91
CA ARG A 154 13.46 -8.23 5.54
C ARG A 154 13.38 -9.60 6.24
N ARG A 155 12.43 -9.80 7.15
CA ARG A 155 12.26 -11.04 7.96
C ARG A 155 10.84 -11.57 7.88
N ASP A 156 9.87 -10.66 7.88
CA ASP A 156 8.45 -10.96 7.92
C ASP A 156 7.68 -9.79 7.29
N LEU A 157 7.11 -10.01 6.10
CA LEU A 157 6.36 -8.99 5.36
C LEU A 157 5.01 -8.69 6.01
N ASP A 158 4.38 -9.68 6.62
CA ASP A 158 3.05 -9.52 7.23
C ASP A 158 3.17 -8.71 8.52
N LEU A 159 4.20 -8.97 9.32
CA LEU A 159 4.52 -8.14 10.49
C LEU A 159 4.88 -6.71 10.08
N ALA A 160 5.61 -6.53 8.98
CA ALA A 160 5.93 -5.19 8.46
C ALA A 160 4.67 -4.43 8.02
N LEU A 161 3.74 -5.09 7.33
CA LEU A 161 2.44 -4.55 6.93
C LEU A 161 1.63 -4.11 8.15
N LEU A 162 1.53 -4.97 9.16
CA LEU A 162 0.80 -4.66 10.38
C LEU A 162 1.43 -3.49 11.13
N CYS A 163 2.74 -3.48 11.30
CA CYS A 163 3.46 -2.37 11.93
C CYS A 163 3.21 -1.03 11.21
N TRP A 164 3.25 -1.02 9.87
CA TRP A 164 2.91 0.15 9.07
C TRP A 164 1.44 0.55 9.24
N ALA A 165 0.51 -0.41 9.21
CA ALA A 165 -0.92 -0.15 9.31
C ALA A 165 -1.32 0.40 10.69
N ASP A 166 -0.70 -0.10 11.76
CA ASP A 166 -0.91 0.40 13.11
C ASP A 166 -0.41 1.83 13.28
N TRP A 167 0.80 2.11 12.77
CA TRP A 167 1.32 3.47 12.74
C TRP A 167 0.40 4.40 11.94
N LYS A 168 -0.06 3.96 10.76
CA LYS A 168 -0.95 4.74 9.90
C LYS A 168 -2.28 5.05 10.58
N TRP A 169 -2.86 4.07 11.27
CA TRP A 169 -4.06 4.27 12.05
C TRP A 169 -3.87 5.30 13.18
N LEU A 170 -2.75 5.24 13.90
CA LEU A 170 -2.43 6.23 14.93
C LEU A 170 -2.23 7.63 14.33
N GLU A 171 -1.56 7.75 13.18
CA GLU A 171 -1.40 9.02 12.47
C GLU A 171 -2.78 9.61 12.09
N GLU A 172 -3.66 8.79 11.55
CA GLU A 172 -5.02 9.21 11.18
C GLU A 172 -5.81 9.70 12.40
N ARG A 173 -5.73 9.01 13.55
CA ARG A 173 -6.37 9.45 14.80
C ARG A 173 -5.79 10.75 15.31
N THR A 174 -4.47 10.88 15.33
CA THR A 174 -3.78 12.09 15.80
C THR A 174 -4.08 13.31 14.94
N ARG A 175 -4.30 13.10 13.64
CA ARG A 175 -4.60 14.17 12.68
C ARG A 175 -6.10 14.39 12.46
N GLU A 176 -6.95 13.64 13.15
CA GLU A 176 -8.40 13.65 12.97
C GLU A 176 -8.84 13.33 11.53
N TRP A 177 -8.06 12.52 10.84
CA TRP A 177 -8.38 12.05 9.49
C TRP A 177 -9.27 10.82 9.53
N SER A 178 -10.18 10.73 8.57
CA SER A 178 -10.95 9.50 8.35
C SER A 178 -10.06 8.43 7.72
N SER A 179 -10.16 7.20 8.20
CA SER A 179 -9.52 6.06 7.54
C SER A 179 -10.23 5.74 6.23
N TYR A 180 -9.45 5.49 5.18
CA TYR A 180 -10.02 5.04 3.92
C TYR A 180 -10.52 3.60 4.06
N PRO A 181 -11.76 3.28 3.64
CA PRO A 181 -12.40 1.99 3.95
C PRO A 181 -11.59 0.76 3.53
N ALA A 182 -10.98 0.77 2.35
CA ALA A 182 -10.18 -0.36 1.89
C ALA A 182 -8.95 -0.61 2.79
N HIS A 183 -8.28 0.46 3.26
CA HIS A 183 -7.16 0.35 4.19
C HIS A 183 -7.62 -0.20 5.55
N TRP A 184 -8.77 0.28 6.06
CA TRP A 184 -9.34 -0.21 7.31
C TRP A 184 -9.65 -1.71 7.23
N THR A 185 -10.32 -2.14 6.15
CA THR A 185 -10.66 -3.56 5.94
C THR A 185 -9.42 -4.44 5.82
N ALA A 186 -8.42 -3.99 5.08
CA ALA A 186 -7.13 -4.69 4.97
C ALA A 186 -6.46 -4.85 6.35
N ARG A 187 -6.35 -3.76 7.11
CA ARG A 187 -5.76 -3.80 8.46
C ARG A 187 -6.50 -4.74 9.40
N GLN A 188 -7.83 -4.73 9.40
CA GLN A 188 -8.62 -5.65 10.25
C GLN A 188 -8.26 -7.11 9.94
N ARG A 189 -8.15 -7.48 8.67
CA ARG A 189 -7.78 -8.83 8.25
C ARG A 189 -6.37 -9.19 8.73
N TRP A 190 -5.39 -8.32 8.52
CA TRP A 190 -4.01 -8.55 8.95
C TRP A 190 -3.87 -8.68 10.46
N VAL A 191 -4.61 -7.90 11.25
CA VAL A 191 -4.65 -8.04 12.71
C VAL A 191 -5.13 -9.41 13.12
N VAL A 192 -6.21 -9.91 12.50
CA VAL A 192 -6.77 -11.24 12.84
C VAL A 192 -5.79 -12.36 12.47
N GLU A 193 -5.19 -12.32 11.28
CA GLU A 193 -4.25 -13.32 10.82
C GLU A 193 -2.98 -13.33 11.68
N HIS A 194 -2.41 -12.17 11.94
CA HIS A 194 -1.18 -12.06 12.72
C HIS A 194 -1.39 -12.42 14.20
N HIS A 195 -2.56 -12.11 14.77
CA HIS A 195 -2.90 -12.48 16.14
C HIS A 195 -2.86 -14.00 16.36
N SER A 196 -3.38 -14.77 15.41
CA SER A 196 -3.36 -16.23 15.51
C SER A 196 -1.96 -16.84 15.33
N GLU A 197 -1.10 -16.22 14.51
CA GLU A 197 0.25 -16.70 14.23
C GLU A 197 1.25 -16.37 15.33
N VAL A 198 1.17 -15.20 15.95
CA VAL A 198 2.13 -14.73 16.95
C VAL A 198 1.81 -15.25 18.35
N GLY A 199 0.70 -15.94 18.53
CA GLY A 199 0.28 -16.48 19.82
C GLY A 199 0.12 -15.39 20.88
N LEU A 200 -0.32 -14.19 20.48
CA LEU A 200 -0.69 -13.15 21.41
C LEU A 200 -1.70 -13.69 22.41
N PRO A 201 -1.65 -13.32 23.69
CA PRO A 201 -2.57 -13.82 24.68
C PRO A 201 -4.01 -13.61 24.22
N GLY A 202 -4.71 -14.71 24.01
CA GLY A 202 -5.97 -14.76 23.27
C GLY A 202 -7.17 -14.16 23.97
N ARG A 203 -7.09 -13.79 25.25
CA ARG A 203 -8.16 -13.14 26.01
C ARG A 203 -7.59 -12.25 27.09
N ILE A 204 -8.11 -11.06 27.19
CA ILE A 204 -8.19 -10.32 28.45
C ILE A 204 -8.95 -11.26 29.42
N SER A 205 -8.38 -11.56 30.57
CA SER A 205 -9.04 -12.41 31.54
C SER A 205 -10.38 -11.78 31.94
N ASP A 206 -11.37 -12.60 32.22
CA ASP A 206 -12.69 -12.10 32.65
C ASP A 206 -12.56 -11.15 33.86
N SER A 207 -11.56 -11.35 34.72
CA SER A 207 -11.22 -10.47 35.85
C SER A 207 -10.70 -9.08 35.44
N GLU A 208 -9.97 -8.97 34.34
CA GLU A 208 -9.51 -7.64 33.83
C GLU A 208 -10.66 -6.87 33.19
N TYR A 209 -11.64 -7.57 32.63
CA TYR A 209 -12.85 -6.96 32.07
C TYR A 209 -13.79 -6.45 33.17
N GLU A 210 -13.91 -7.18 34.30
CA GLU A 210 -14.70 -6.77 35.46
C GLU A 210 -14.13 -5.52 36.15
N ILE A 211 -12.80 -5.39 36.28
CA ILE A 211 -12.15 -4.19 36.83
C ILE A 211 -12.43 -2.96 35.94
N GLY A 212 -12.45 -3.12 34.61
CA GLY A 212 -12.79 -2.05 33.68
C GLY A 212 -14.25 -1.59 33.79
N ALA A 213 -15.17 -2.51 34.06
CA ALA A 213 -16.60 -2.21 34.22
C ALA A 213 -16.89 -1.48 35.55
N GLU A 214 -16.24 -1.83 36.63
CA GLU A 214 -16.38 -1.15 37.92
C GLU A 214 -15.89 0.30 37.90
N VAL A 215 -14.79 0.57 37.16
CA VAL A 215 -14.26 1.94 37.00
C VAL A 215 -15.24 2.84 36.21
N LEU A 216 -15.92 2.28 35.20
CA LEU A 216 -16.91 3.01 34.41
C LEU A 216 -18.19 3.34 35.18
N VAL A 217 -18.60 2.49 36.14
CA VAL A 217 -19.76 2.75 37.00
C VAL A 217 -19.44 3.78 38.07
N ALA A 218 -18.24 3.79 38.62
CA ALA A 218 -17.82 4.76 39.64
C ALA A 218 -17.66 6.20 39.11
N THR A 219 -17.44 6.39 37.79
CA THR A 219 -17.33 7.71 37.14
C THR A 219 -18.70 8.28 36.71
N SER A 220 -19.77 7.51 36.82
CA SER A 220 -21.13 7.91 36.41
C SER A 220 -22.06 8.24 37.62
N ALA A 221 -21.55 8.24 38.81
CA ALA A 221 -22.22 8.62 40.06
C ALA A 221 -21.66 9.91 40.61
#